data_c764624266e5e7b3edab19d946c4e7c9
#
_entry.id   c764624266e5e7b3edab19d946c4e7c9
#
_cell.length_a   1.000
_cell.length_b   1.000
_cell.length_c   1.000
_cell.angle_alpha   90.00
_cell.angle_beta   90.00
_cell.angle_gamma   90.00
#
_symmetry.space_group_name_H-M   'P 1'
#
loop_
_entity.id
_entity.type
_entity.pdbx_description
1 polymer ?
#
loop_
_entity_poly.entity_id
_entity_poly.type
_entity_poly.pdbx_seq_one_letter_code
_entity_poly.pdbx_strand_id
1 'polypeptide(L)'
;LVAFFKASTGVPHWTGSVGVGVCATGTEYLEEPALAVMLAEFADGDFAMLPPLRTPEELAAVDIDAYFAVAHGDPANPRIQELIETLSSKVSSGFVVGGLASARGETAQICETVVSGGLSGVLLSDRVKLATRLSQGISPLGPRHRVTTANRNIVGKLDHRPALDVMKEEIGEVLARDLRRAAGYIFVGLPVRGSDTGDYLVRNI
;
A
#
# COMPACT_ATOMS: atom_id res chain seq x y z
N LEU A 1 21.67 -12.50 -5.32
CA LEU A 1 20.68 -12.04 -6.31
C LEU A 1 20.97 -10.60 -6.74
N VAL A 2 20.98 -9.61 -5.83
CA VAL A 2 21.22 -8.18 -6.18
C VAL A 2 22.58 -7.97 -6.86
N ALA A 3 23.64 -8.56 -6.33
CA ALA A 3 24.97 -8.49 -6.94
C ALA A 3 24.98 -9.11 -8.35
N PHE A 4 24.26 -10.20 -8.56
CA PHE A 4 24.10 -10.82 -9.87
C PHE A 4 23.38 -9.88 -10.84
N PHE A 5 22.29 -9.23 -10.42
CA PHE A 5 21.59 -8.28 -11.27
C PHE A 5 22.44 -7.08 -11.63
N LYS A 6 23.14 -6.47 -10.65
CA LYS A 6 24.08 -5.37 -10.92
C LYS A 6 25.12 -5.75 -11.96
N ALA A 7 25.71 -6.93 -11.82
CA ALA A 7 26.73 -7.41 -12.75
C ALA A 7 26.18 -7.75 -14.14
N SER A 8 24.96 -8.31 -14.22
CA SER A 8 24.39 -8.79 -15.48
C SER A 8 23.73 -7.68 -16.30
N THR A 9 23.18 -6.65 -15.64
CA THR A 9 22.40 -5.60 -16.31
C THR A 9 23.14 -4.26 -16.41
N GLY A 10 24.16 -4.05 -15.57
CA GLY A 10 24.82 -2.74 -15.42
C GLY A 10 23.96 -1.70 -14.68
N VAL A 11 22.73 -2.06 -14.25
CA VAL A 11 21.88 -1.14 -13.49
C VAL A 11 22.42 -0.97 -12.07
N PRO A 12 22.74 0.27 -11.66
CA PRO A 12 23.42 0.51 -10.39
C PRO A 12 22.48 0.45 -9.18
N HIS A 13 21.22 0.88 -9.34
CA HIS A 13 20.27 1.09 -8.25
C HIS A 13 19.15 0.05 -8.25
N TRP A 14 18.89 -0.54 -7.10
CA TRP A 14 17.90 -1.59 -6.91
C TRP A 14 17.10 -1.37 -5.65
N THR A 15 15.78 -1.42 -5.77
CA THR A 15 14.84 -1.44 -4.66
C THR A 15 13.81 -2.54 -4.85
N GLY A 16 13.26 -3.07 -3.77
CA GLY A 16 12.26 -4.11 -3.82
C GLY A 16 12.00 -4.77 -2.48
N SER A 17 11.24 -5.83 -2.50
CA SER A 17 10.87 -6.57 -1.29
C SER A 17 10.56 -8.03 -1.61
N VAL A 18 10.61 -8.88 -0.60
CA VAL A 18 10.11 -10.25 -0.70
C VAL A 18 8.61 -10.29 -0.50
N GLY A 19 7.96 -11.26 -1.17
CA GLY A 19 6.55 -11.56 -1.02
C GLY A 19 6.31 -13.07 -0.91
N VAL A 20 5.21 -13.46 -0.26
CA VAL A 20 4.74 -14.86 -0.25
C VAL A 20 4.25 -15.32 -1.63
N GLY A 21 4.04 -14.39 -2.53
CA GLY A 21 3.71 -14.59 -3.93
C GLY A 21 4.11 -13.41 -4.77
N VAL A 22 4.15 -13.60 -6.07
CA VAL A 22 4.49 -12.60 -7.08
C VAL A 22 3.40 -12.58 -8.13
N CYS A 23 2.92 -11.37 -8.45
CA CYS A 23 1.98 -11.16 -9.55
C CYS A 23 2.68 -10.36 -10.64
N ALA A 24 2.71 -10.88 -11.86
CA ALA A 24 3.27 -10.19 -13.00
C ALA A 24 2.54 -10.57 -14.28
N THR A 25 2.20 -9.56 -15.08
CA THR A 25 1.64 -9.73 -16.44
C THR A 25 0.42 -10.68 -16.49
N GLY A 26 -0.50 -10.53 -15.50
CA GLY A 26 -1.72 -11.34 -15.45
C GLY A 26 -1.53 -12.78 -14.94
N THR A 27 -0.36 -13.10 -14.40
CA THR A 27 -0.05 -14.40 -13.81
C THR A 27 0.29 -14.24 -12.33
N GLU A 28 -0.22 -15.14 -11.52
CA GLU A 28 0.08 -15.24 -10.09
C GLU A 28 1.00 -16.44 -9.86
N TYR A 29 2.09 -16.20 -9.13
CA TYR A 29 3.03 -17.23 -8.68
C TYR A 29 2.93 -17.33 -7.16
N LEU A 30 2.25 -18.34 -6.67
CA LEU A 30 2.03 -18.58 -5.25
C LEU A 30 2.74 -19.85 -4.83
N GLU A 31 3.44 -19.80 -3.70
CA GLU A 31 4.14 -20.96 -3.11
C GLU A 31 5.25 -21.58 -3.98
N GLU A 32 5.68 -20.88 -4.99
CA GLU A 32 6.79 -21.28 -5.87
C GLU A 32 7.81 -20.14 -6.00
N PRO A 33 9.09 -20.45 -6.25
CA PRO A 33 10.09 -19.42 -6.48
C PRO A 33 9.77 -18.62 -7.74
N ALA A 34 9.56 -17.32 -7.57
CA ALA A 34 9.29 -16.40 -8.67
C ALA A 34 9.98 -15.07 -8.43
N LEU A 35 10.17 -14.32 -9.51
CA LEU A 35 10.78 -13.01 -9.49
C LEU A 35 10.09 -12.11 -10.52
N ALA A 36 9.60 -10.96 -10.08
CA ALA A 36 9.18 -9.87 -10.94
C ALA A 36 10.23 -8.76 -10.89
N VAL A 37 10.65 -8.29 -12.06
CA VAL A 37 11.63 -7.21 -12.19
C VAL A 37 11.07 -6.18 -13.16
N MET A 38 11.15 -4.92 -12.75
CA MET A 38 10.89 -3.78 -13.62
C MET A 38 12.17 -2.94 -13.72
N LEU A 39 12.55 -2.58 -14.94
CA LEU A 39 13.66 -1.67 -15.19
C LEU A 39 13.10 -0.34 -15.70
N ALA A 40 13.65 0.75 -15.19
CA ALA A 40 13.28 2.10 -15.61
C ALA A 40 14.53 2.94 -15.79
N GLU A 41 14.48 3.87 -16.73
CA GLU A 41 15.50 4.86 -16.98
C GLU A 41 14.95 6.24 -16.62
N PHE A 42 15.69 6.97 -15.81
CA PHE A 42 15.33 8.33 -15.39
C PHE A 42 16.49 9.28 -15.70
N ALA A 43 16.16 10.54 -15.93
CA ALA A 43 17.18 11.57 -16.04
C ALA A 43 17.84 11.84 -14.67
N ASP A 44 19.03 12.41 -14.71
CA ASP A 44 19.75 12.78 -13.49
C ASP A 44 18.93 13.73 -12.61
N GLY A 45 18.82 13.38 -11.33
CA GLY A 45 18.05 14.13 -10.35
C GLY A 45 16.53 13.90 -10.39
N ASP A 46 16.02 12.98 -11.23
CA ASP A 46 14.59 12.64 -11.26
C ASP A 46 14.24 11.55 -10.28
N PHE A 47 15.21 10.87 -9.71
CA PHE A 47 15.01 9.92 -8.64
C PHE A 47 16.11 9.98 -7.60
N ALA A 48 15.78 9.50 -6.40
CA ALA A 48 16.75 9.27 -5.33
C ALA A 48 16.36 7.98 -4.56
N MET A 49 17.38 7.26 -4.09
CA MET A 49 17.12 6.09 -3.24
C MET A 49 16.77 6.56 -1.83
N LEU A 50 15.69 6.04 -1.28
CA LEU A 50 15.34 6.18 0.12
C LEU A 50 16.06 5.06 0.89
N PRO A 51 17.08 5.39 1.72
CA PRO A 51 17.81 4.38 2.46
C PRO A 51 16.91 3.68 3.49
N PRO A 52 17.30 2.52 4.02
CA PRO A 52 16.51 1.83 5.04
C PRO A 52 16.52 2.64 6.35
N LEU A 53 15.35 3.16 6.72
CA LEU A 53 15.10 3.96 7.92
C LEU A 53 14.20 3.17 8.87
N ARG A 54 14.54 3.12 10.15
CA ARG A 54 13.86 2.27 11.13
C ARG A 54 12.96 3.04 12.07
N THR A 55 13.15 4.34 12.19
CA THR A 55 12.34 5.18 13.07
C THR A 55 11.81 6.41 12.34
N PRO A 56 10.66 6.95 12.75
CA PRO A 56 10.14 8.21 12.20
C PRO A 56 11.11 9.39 12.40
N GLU A 57 11.90 9.38 13.47
CA GLU A 57 12.88 10.41 13.77
C GLU A 57 14.03 10.39 12.75
N GLU A 58 14.53 9.20 12.39
CA GLU A 58 15.51 9.03 11.30
C GLU A 58 14.93 9.56 9.99
N LEU A 59 13.70 9.18 9.64
CA LEU A 59 13.05 9.65 8.43
C LEU A 59 12.76 11.16 8.47
N ALA A 60 12.38 11.70 9.61
CA ALA A 60 12.15 13.13 9.79
C ALA A 60 13.41 13.95 9.55
N ALA A 61 14.59 13.41 9.88
CA ALA A 61 15.88 14.05 9.68
C ALA A 61 16.37 14.02 8.21
N VAL A 62 15.79 13.16 7.36
CA VAL A 62 16.14 13.12 5.93
C VAL A 62 15.46 14.28 5.21
N ASP A 63 16.25 15.05 4.47
CA ASP A 63 15.72 16.05 3.54
C ASP A 63 15.17 15.32 2.31
N ILE A 64 13.86 15.47 2.07
CA ILE A 64 13.16 14.81 0.96
C ILE A 64 12.59 15.88 0.05
N ASP A 65 13.23 16.05 -1.09
CA ASP A 65 12.69 16.83 -2.21
C ASP A 65 12.14 15.84 -3.25
N ALA A 66 10.91 15.39 -3.02
CA ALA A 66 10.26 14.41 -3.87
C ALA A 66 8.77 14.71 -4.02
N TYR A 67 8.25 14.40 -5.19
CA TYR A 67 6.82 14.47 -5.50
C TYR A 67 6.09 13.19 -5.14
N PHE A 68 6.74 12.03 -5.33
CA PHE A 68 6.15 10.72 -5.19
C PHE A 68 7.16 9.73 -4.59
N ALA A 69 6.67 8.71 -3.90
CA ALA A 69 7.52 7.64 -3.39
C ALA A 69 6.95 6.25 -3.69
N VAL A 70 7.85 5.32 -4.04
CA VAL A 70 7.57 3.87 -4.00
C VAL A 70 8.35 3.30 -2.84
N ALA A 71 7.67 2.74 -1.84
CA ALA A 71 8.29 2.32 -0.60
C ALA A 71 7.96 0.86 -0.23
N HIS A 72 8.91 0.20 0.37
CA HIS A 72 8.79 -1.15 0.91
C HIS A 72 9.05 -1.11 2.41
N GLY A 73 8.14 -1.68 3.20
CA GLY A 73 8.22 -1.67 4.66
C GLY A 73 8.34 -3.06 5.26
N ASP A 74 9.01 -3.16 6.40
CA ASP A 74 9.05 -4.38 7.20
C ASP A 74 7.88 -4.39 8.20
N PRO A 75 6.92 -5.32 8.09
CA PRO A 75 5.80 -5.40 9.01
C PRO A 75 6.21 -5.75 10.45
N ALA A 76 7.42 -6.28 10.65
CA ALA A 76 7.95 -6.55 11.99
C ALA A 76 8.38 -5.28 12.72
N ASN A 77 8.52 -4.15 12.03
CA ASN A 77 8.80 -2.88 12.69
C ASN A 77 7.53 -2.35 13.37
N PRO A 78 7.51 -2.21 14.72
CA PRO A 78 6.30 -1.78 15.43
C PRO A 78 5.86 -0.35 15.12
N ARG A 79 6.74 0.46 14.51
CA ARG A 79 6.46 1.85 14.12
C ARG A 79 6.32 2.02 12.61
N ILE A 80 6.08 0.95 11.86
CA ILE A 80 5.98 1.01 10.40
C ILE A 80 4.88 1.95 9.92
N GLN A 81 3.76 1.99 10.61
CA GLN A 81 2.67 2.91 10.28
C GLN A 81 3.10 4.37 10.42
N GLU A 82 3.77 4.72 11.51
CA GLU A 82 4.29 6.08 11.72
C GLU A 82 5.34 6.47 10.66
N LEU A 83 6.18 5.51 10.26
CA LEU A 83 7.14 5.71 9.16
C LEU A 83 6.42 6.04 7.84
N ILE A 84 5.38 5.29 7.49
CA ILE A 84 4.60 5.53 6.27
C ILE A 84 3.92 6.90 6.32
N GLU A 85 3.30 7.25 7.44
CA GLU A 85 2.65 8.55 7.64
C GLU A 85 3.67 9.71 7.55
N THR A 86 4.85 9.54 8.16
CA THR A 86 5.93 10.52 8.09
C THR A 86 6.43 10.69 6.66
N LEU A 87 6.66 9.59 5.92
CA LEU A 87 7.06 9.66 4.51
C LEU A 87 6.00 10.37 3.67
N SER A 88 4.73 10.00 3.84
CA SER A 88 3.62 10.63 3.12
C SER A 88 3.52 12.14 3.38
N SER A 89 3.80 12.58 4.61
CA SER A 89 3.80 14.00 4.94
C SER A 89 4.96 14.79 4.34
N LYS A 90 6.06 14.12 4.00
CA LYS A 90 7.26 14.73 3.42
C LYS A 90 7.25 14.77 1.88
N VAL A 91 6.54 13.85 1.25
CA VAL A 91 6.37 13.82 -0.21
C VAL A 91 5.35 14.88 -0.62
N SER A 92 5.70 15.78 -1.56
CA SER A 92 4.89 16.96 -1.87
C SER A 92 3.49 16.65 -2.42
N SER A 93 3.30 15.53 -3.12
CA SER A 93 1.97 15.04 -3.50
C SER A 93 1.19 14.40 -2.35
N GLY A 94 1.87 14.04 -1.26
CA GLY A 94 1.32 13.18 -0.20
C GLY A 94 1.10 11.73 -0.62
N PHE A 95 1.53 11.34 -1.84
CA PHE A 95 1.24 10.02 -2.40
C PHE A 95 2.45 9.08 -2.28
N VAL A 96 2.25 8.01 -1.53
CA VAL A 96 3.21 6.91 -1.38
C VAL A 96 2.53 5.62 -1.82
N VAL A 97 3.17 4.86 -2.69
CA VAL A 97 2.72 3.53 -3.08
C VAL A 97 3.76 2.49 -2.68
N GLY A 98 3.36 1.22 -2.65
CA GLY A 98 4.24 0.12 -2.32
C GLY A 98 3.56 -0.89 -1.43
N GLY A 99 4.32 -1.57 -0.59
CA GLY A 99 3.77 -2.60 0.27
C GLY A 99 4.70 -3.02 1.40
N LEU A 100 4.11 -3.71 2.35
CA LEU A 100 4.89 -4.38 3.38
C LEU A 100 5.42 -5.71 2.85
N ALA A 101 6.68 -6.01 3.16
CA ALA A 101 7.27 -7.30 2.85
C ALA A 101 6.44 -8.43 3.49
N SER A 102 6.28 -9.52 2.78
CA SER A 102 5.61 -10.70 3.31
C SER A 102 6.44 -11.94 3.04
N ALA A 103 6.65 -12.75 4.05
CA ALA A 103 7.41 -13.98 3.93
C ALA A 103 7.00 -14.96 5.04
N ARG A 104 7.25 -16.26 4.83
CA ARG A 104 7.11 -17.27 5.90
C ARG A 104 8.29 -17.29 6.87
N GLY A 105 9.32 -16.47 6.63
CA GLY A 105 10.53 -16.32 7.42
C GLY A 105 10.90 -14.85 7.58
N GLU A 106 12.14 -14.51 7.33
CA GLU A 106 12.61 -13.14 7.40
C GLU A 106 11.98 -12.26 6.29
N THR A 107 11.48 -11.12 6.69
CA THR A 107 10.92 -10.10 5.80
C THR A 107 12.06 -9.22 5.28
N ALA A 108 12.68 -9.66 4.18
CA ALA A 108 13.78 -8.93 3.56
C ALA A 108 13.25 -7.88 2.57
N GLN A 109 13.99 -6.78 2.49
CA GLN A 109 13.83 -5.74 1.48
C GLN A 109 15.13 -5.61 0.69
N ILE A 110 15.05 -4.97 -0.45
CA ILE A 110 16.21 -4.60 -1.26
C ILE A 110 16.28 -3.07 -1.28
N CYS A 111 17.40 -2.54 -0.86
CA CYS A 111 17.79 -1.15 -1.06
C CYS A 111 19.29 -1.12 -1.26
N GLU A 112 19.74 -1.19 -2.50
CA GLU A 112 21.13 -1.39 -2.92
C GLU A 112 21.76 -2.73 -2.47
N THR A 113 21.34 -3.23 -1.32
CA THR A 113 21.69 -4.51 -0.71
C THR A 113 20.44 -5.12 -0.06
N VAL A 114 20.58 -6.29 0.56
CA VAL A 114 19.50 -6.88 1.37
C VAL A 114 19.47 -6.19 2.73
N VAL A 115 18.29 -5.69 3.10
CA VAL A 115 18.03 -4.96 4.34
C VAL A 115 16.74 -5.45 5.01
N SER A 116 16.51 -5.09 6.28
CA SER A 116 15.30 -5.43 7.03
C SER A 116 15.05 -4.44 8.16
N GLY A 117 13.87 -4.51 8.77
CA GLY A 117 13.52 -3.78 9.99
C GLY A 117 13.11 -2.33 9.79
N GLY A 118 12.91 -1.86 8.56
CA GLY A 118 12.61 -0.46 8.29
C GLY A 118 11.69 -0.21 7.12
N LEU A 119 11.72 1.02 6.63
CA LEU A 119 11.10 1.49 5.41
C LEU A 119 12.21 1.94 4.46
N SER A 120 12.17 1.50 3.21
CA SER A 120 13.13 1.88 2.16
C SER A 120 12.41 1.98 0.81
N GLY A 121 13.06 2.52 -0.22
CA GLY A 121 12.42 2.62 -1.54
C GLY A 121 13.11 3.56 -2.49
N VAL A 122 12.31 4.19 -3.35
CA VAL A 122 12.74 5.21 -4.31
C VAL A 122 11.81 6.41 -4.24
N LEU A 123 12.41 7.58 -4.31
CA LEU A 123 11.76 8.88 -4.37
C LEU A 123 11.82 9.38 -5.82
N LEU A 124 10.73 9.96 -6.30
CA LEU A 124 10.61 10.46 -7.66
C LEU A 124 10.25 11.94 -7.66
N SER A 125 10.87 12.71 -8.57
CA SER A 125 10.56 14.12 -8.77
C SER A 125 9.22 14.31 -9.50
N ASP A 126 8.71 15.54 -9.54
CA ASP A 126 7.51 15.92 -10.29
C ASP A 126 7.69 15.91 -11.81
N ARG A 127 8.94 15.84 -12.30
CA ARG A 127 9.27 15.68 -13.72
C ARG A 127 8.98 14.27 -14.24
N VAL A 128 8.94 13.28 -13.35
CA VAL A 128 8.56 11.90 -13.71
C VAL A 128 7.04 11.83 -13.90
N LYS A 129 6.60 11.64 -15.14
CA LYS A 129 5.18 11.43 -15.44
C LYS A 129 4.78 10.01 -15.06
N LEU A 130 3.97 9.91 -14.03
CA LEU A 130 3.49 8.63 -13.51
C LEU A 130 1.96 8.65 -13.31
N ALA A 131 1.40 7.48 -13.33
CA ALA A 131 0.00 7.26 -12.97
C ALA A 131 -0.10 6.03 -12.06
N THR A 132 -0.98 6.09 -11.08
CA THR A 132 -1.26 4.99 -10.17
C THR A 132 -2.66 4.44 -10.38
N ARG A 133 -2.83 3.17 -10.10
CA ARG A 133 -4.13 2.51 -10.04
C ARG A 133 -4.16 1.59 -8.83
N LEU A 134 -5.28 1.58 -8.14
CA LEU A 134 -5.56 0.63 -7.08
C LEU A 134 -6.59 -0.37 -7.58
N SER A 135 -6.26 -1.65 -7.50
CA SER A 135 -7.20 -2.74 -7.74
C SER A 135 -7.41 -3.51 -6.44
N GLN A 136 -8.65 -3.68 -6.05
CA GLN A 136 -9.03 -4.49 -4.91
C GLN A 136 -10.00 -5.56 -5.42
N GLY A 137 -9.84 -6.81 -5.00
CA GLY A 137 -10.66 -7.94 -5.44
C GLY A 137 -12.12 -7.88 -4.94
N ILE A 138 -12.71 -6.69 -4.83
CA ILE A 138 -14.02 -6.41 -4.25
C ILE A 138 -14.76 -5.42 -5.14
N SER A 139 -16.06 -5.64 -5.30
CA SER A 139 -16.96 -4.73 -6.02
C SER A 139 -17.94 -4.07 -5.06
N PRO A 140 -18.30 -2.80 -5.27
CA PRO A 140 -19.36 -2.17 -4.50
C PRO A 140 -20.68 -2.93 -4.64
N LEU A 141 -21.38 -3.14 -3.52
CA LEU A 141 -22.70 -3.79 -3.50
C LEU A 141 -23.84 -2.77 -3.67
N GLY A 142 -23.65 -1.56 -3.18
CA GLY A 142 -24.69 -0.54 -3.14
C GLY A 142 -24.14 0.87 -3.40
N PRO A 143 -24.98 1.89 -3.24
CA PRO A 143 -24.59 3.28 -3.39
C PRO A 143 -23.66 3.73 -2.27
N ARG A 144 -23.06 4.91 -2.44
CA ARG A 144 -22.30 5.55 -1.36
C ARG A 144 -23.24 6.17 -0.34
N HIS A 145 -22.94 5.94 0.93
CA HIS A 145 -23.67 6.51 2.06
C HIS A 145 -22.84 7.53 2.81
N ARG A 146 -23.49 8.52 3.38
CA ARG A 146 -22.83 9.47 4.26
C ARG A 146 -22.85 8.92 5.69
N VAL A 147 -21.70 8.82 6.33
CA VAL A 147 -21.61 8.53 7.76
C VAL A 147 -22.12 9.76 8.53
N THR A 148 -23.27 9.63 9.20
CA THR A 148 -23.90 10.73 9.93
C THR A 148 -23.73 10.63 11.45
N THR A 149 -23.34 9.47 11.95
CA THR A 149 -22.94 9.27 13.36
C THR A 149 -21.88 8.18 13.42
N ALA A 150 -20.76 8.48 14.07
CA ALA A 150 -19.71 7.50 14.33
C ALA A 150 -19.04 7.80 15.68
N ASN A 151 -18.48 6.77 16.29
CA ASN A 151 -17.63 6.87 17.46
C ASN A 151 -16.43 5.94 17.27
N ARG A 152 -15.23 6.52 17.09
CA ARG A 152 -14.00 5.79 16.75
C ARG A 152 -14.19 4.88 15.52
N ASN A 153 -14.11 3.56 15.70
CA ASN A 153 -14.29 2.55 14.67
C ASN A 153 -15.74 2.03 14.56
N ILE A 154 -16.70 2.62 15.27
CA ILE A 154 -18.11 2.21 15.25
C ILE A 154 -18.89 3.22 14.41
N VAL A 155 -19.49 2.75 13.33
CA VAL A 155 -20.42 3.53 12.49
C VAL A 155 -21.85 3.32 13.05
N GLY A 156 -22.44 4.36 13.59
CA GLY A 156 -23.78 4.33 14.17
C GLY A 156 -24.90 4.56 13.17
N LYS A 157 -24.72 5.57 12.28
CA LYS A 157 -25.74 5.92 11.27
C LYS A 157 -25.12 6.23 9.92
N LEU A 158 -25.82 5.75 8.88
CA LEU A 158 -25.63 6.08 7.48
C LEU A 158 -26.88 6.80 6.97
N ASP A 159 -26.72 7.99 6.39
CA ASP A 159 -27.83 8.84 5.91
C ASP A 159 -28.96 9.01 6.95
N HIS A 160 -28.57 9.23 8.20
CA HIS A 160 -29.46 9.35 9.38
C HIS A 160 -30.22 8.08 9.78
N ARG A 161 -30.02 6.95 9.12
CA ARG A 161 -30.60 5.64 9.45
C ARG A 161 -29.60 4.79 10.24
N PRO A 162 -30.02 3.82 11.07
CA PRO A 162 -29.09 2.88 11.71
C PRO A 162 -28.22 2.17 10.67
N ALA A 163 -26.89 2.19 10.84
CA ALA A 163 -25.96 1.65 9.87
C ALA A 163 -26.16 0.14 9.62
N LEU A 164 -26.53 -0.60 10.66
CA LEU A 164 -26.80 -2.03 10.57
C LEU A 164 -28.03 -2.33 9.69
N ASP A 165 -29.06 -1.51 9.75
CA ASP A 165 -30.27 -1.70 8.95
C ASP A 165 -29.99 -1.43 7.47
N VAL A 166 -29.28 -0.34 7.16
CA VAL A 166 -28.85 -0.03 5.80
C VAL A 166 -27.97 -1.16 5.24
N MET A 167 -26.99 -1.63 6.01
CA MET A 167 -26.14 -2.75 5.60
C MET A 167 -26.95 -4.02 5.30
N LYS A 168 -27.91 -4.38 6.17
CA LYS A 168 -28.74 -5.58 5.97
C LYS A 168 -29.60 -5.50 4.70
N GLU A 169 -30.12 -4.33 4.40
CA GLU A 169 -30.89 -4.09 3.16
C GLU A 169 -30.02 -4.30 1.92
N GLU A 170 -28.79 -3.78 1.93
CA GLU A 170 -27.89 -3.84 0.79
C GLU A 170 -27.28 -5.22 0.54
N ILE A 171 -26.91 -5.94 1.60
CA ILE A 171 -26.36 -7.31 1.47
C ILE A 171 -27.46 -8.33 1.14
N GLY A 172 -28.71 -7.95 1.27
CA GLY A 172 -29.88 -8.80 0.98
C GLY A 172 -30.20 -9.82 2.07
N GLU A 173 -31.39 -10.35 2.02
CA GLU A 173 -31.96 -11.21 3.09
C GLU A 173 -31.11 -12.46 3.39
N VAL A 174 -30.49 -13.04 2.38
CA VAL A 174 -29.74 -14.30 2.55
C VAL A 174 -28.51 -14.09 3.44
N LEU A 175 -27.73 -13.05 3.18
CA LEU A 175 -26.55 -12.73 3.99
C LEU A 175 -26.91 -12.07 5.32
N ALA A 176 -28.01 -11.31 5.36
CA ALA A 176 -28.49 -10.66 6.58
C ALA A 176 -28.95 -11.64 7.67
N ARG A 177 -29.26 -12.90 7.32
CA ARG A 177 -29.65 -13.96 8.27
C ARG A 177 -28.48 -14.43 9.16
N ASP A 178 -27.25 -14.36 8.67
CA ASP A 178 -26.05 -14.76 9.42
C ASP A 178 -24.94 -13.73 9.25
N LEU A 179 -25.00 -12.69 10.06
CA LEU A 179 -24.05 -11.58 10.00
C LEU A 179 -22.62 -12.01 10.35
N ARG A 180 -22.43 -13.04 11.19
CA ARG A 180 -21.09 -13.54 11.51
C ARG A 180 -20.42 -14.16 10.29
N ARG A 181 -21.18 -14.89 9.50
CA ARG A 181 -20.71 -15.45 8.25
C ARG A 181 -20.54 -14.37 7.18
N ALA A 182 -21.47 -13.42 7.09
CA ALA A 182 -21.40 -12.30 6.18
C ALA A 182 -20.14 -11.42 6.41
N ALA A 183 -19.75 -11.20 7.66
CA ALA A 183 -18.58 -10.39 8.03
C ALA A 183 -17.24 -10.90 7.42
N GLY A 184 -17.16 -12.16 7.01
CA GLY A 184 -16.01 -12.71 6.29
C GLY A 184 -15.97 -12.35 4.79
N TYR A 185 -17.05 -11.83 4.23
CA TYR A 185 -17.20 -11.58 2.79
C TYR A 185 -17.61 -10.14 2.47
N ILE A 186 -18.09 -9.39 3.46
CA ILE A 186 -18.56 -8.02 3.31
C ILE A 186 -17.56 -7.06 3.96
N PHE A 187 -17.25 -6.00 3.25
CA PHE A 187 -16.26 -5.01 3.66
C PHE A 187 -16.82 -3.60 3.52
N VAL A 188 -16.26 -2.66 4.25
CA VAL A 188 -16.56 -1.24 4.09
C VAL A 188 -15.51 -0.59 3.20
N GLY A 189 -15.95 0.08 2.14
CA GLY A 189 -15.12 0.92 1.29
C GLY A 189 -15.14 2.37 1.77
N LEU A 190 -13.98 2.90 2.19
CA LEU A 190 -13.82 4.30 2.58
C LEU A 190 -13.15 5.06 1.43
N PRO A 191 -13.73 6.16 0.91
CA PRO A 191 -13.14 6.90 -0.19
C PRO A 191 -11.75 7.41 0.15
N VAL A 192 -10.81 7.29 -0.79
CA VAL A 192 -9.48 7.88 -0.68
C VAL A 192 -9.59 9.36 -1.00
N ARG A 193 -9.18 10.22 -0.06
CA ARG A 193 -9.17 11.66 -0.28
C ARG A 193 -8.10 12.02 -1.32
N GLY A 194 -8.46 12.88 -2.27
CA GLY A 194 -7.55 13.32 -3.34
C GLY A 194 -7.39 12.34 -4.49
N SER A 195 -8.06 11.18 -4.46
CA SER A 195 -8.12 10.29 -5.63
C SER A 195 -9.15 10.84 -6.64
N ASP A 196 -8.71 11.04 -7.87
CA ASP A 196 -9.55 11.39 -9.03
C ASP A 196 -10.16 10.15 -9.72
N THR A 197 -9.70 8.96 -9.34
CA THR A 197 -10.11 7.68 -9.91
C THR A 197 -11.25 7.01 -9.15
N GLY A 198 -11.70 7.61 -8.04
CA GLY A 198 -12.79 7.08 -7.21
C GLY A 198 -12.39 5.90 -6.34
N ASP A 199 -11.11 5.75 -6.04
CA ASP A 199 -10.55 4.68 -5.23
C ASP A 199 -11.08 4.71 -3.79
N TYR A 200 -11.08 3.56 -3.15
CA TYR A 200 -11.51 3.38 -1.76
C TYR A 200 -10.60 2.41 -1.01
N LEU A 201 -10.47 2.67 0.29
CA LEU A 201 -9.78 1.77 1.22
C LEU A 201 -10.78 0.76 1.78
N VAL A 202 -10.43 -0.49 1.72
CA VAL A 202 -11.26 -1.58 2.25
C VAL A 202 -10.95 -1.82 3.72
N ARG A 203 -12.00 -2.00 4.53
CA ARG A 203 -11.91 -2.36 5.95
C ARG A 203 -12.89 -3.46 6.26
N ASN A 204 -12.49 -4.35 7.16
CA ASN A 204 -13.38 -5.36 7.73
C ASN A 204 -14.49 -4.68 8.56
N ILE A 205 -15.64 -5.32 8.64
CA ILE A 205 -16.78 -4.96 9.50
C ILE A 205 -16.85 -5.84 10.73
#